data_d643ac948d9d8ffd2873a08ad6508606
#
_entry.id   d643ac948d9d8ffd2873a08ad6508606
#
_cell.length_a   1.000
_cell.length_b   1.000
_cell.length_c   1.000
_cell.angle_alpha   90.00
_cell.angle_beta   90.00
_cell.angle_gamma   90.00
#
_symmetry.space_group_name_H-M   'P 1'
#
loop_
_entity.id
_entity.type
_entity.pdbx_description
1 polymer ?
#
loop_
_entity_poly.entity_id
_entity_poly.type
_entity_poly.pdbx_seq_one_letter_code
_entity_poly.pdbx_strand_id
1 'polypeptide(L)'
;MAEERIASDVLGQHWVHSHEEDTDTEMVFRPASHPFPPARGRRSFELRAGGQLVEGRPGPTDRPQEAEGTWRLEADGTLAFFRTGETVPHRTLKIVSATRDRLVVRKRP
;
A
#
# COMPACT_ATOMS: atom_id res chain seq x y z
N MET A 1 -2.83 3.65 27.93
CA MET A 1 -2.89 4.18 26.78
C MET A 1 -2.96 3.24 25.72
N ALA A 2 -3.75 3.40 25.01
CA ALA A 2 -3.85 2.56 24.00
C ALA A 2 -2.89 2.89 23.03
N GLU A 3 -2.02 2.09 22.76
CA GLU A 3 -1.26 2.27 21.71
C GLU A 3 -2.04 2.12 20.55
N GLU A 4 -1.94 3.01 19.66
CA GLU A 4 -2.55 2.93 18.42
C GLU A 4 -1.86 1.89 17.67
N ARG A 5 -2.28 0.69 17.78
CA ARG A 5 -1.73 -0.35 17.00
C ARG A 5 -2.48 -0.46 15.72
N ILE A 6 -1.77 -0.43 14.61
CA ILE A 6 -2.35 -0.68 13.31
C ILE A 6 -2.54 -2.17 13.20
N ALA A 7 -3.77 -2.61 13.13
CA ALA A 7 -4.07 -4.02 13.08
C ALA A 7 -3.74 -4.60 11.72
N SER A 8 -3.07 -5.72 11.69
CA SER A 8 -2.69 -6.33 10.42
C SER A 8 -3.90 -6.76 9.61
N ASP A 9 -5.04 -7.05 10.25
CA ASP A 9 -6.23 -7.40 9.49
C ASP A 9 -6.83 -6.21 8.77
N VAL A 10 -6.54 -4.99 9.22
CA VAL A 10 -6.96 -3.80 8.50
C VAL A 10 -6.09 -3.62 7.26
N LEU A 11 -4.79 -3.93 7.37
CA LEU A 11 -3.87 -3.78 6.25
C LEU A 11 -4.00 -4.90 5.24
N GLY A 12 -4.49 -6.06 5.63
CA GLY A 12 -4.50 -7.24 4.77
C GLY A 12 -5.59 -7.19 3.71
N GLN A 13 -5.42 -6.34 2.72
CA GLN A 13 -6.39 -6.21 1.63
C GLN A 13 -5.71 -5.60 0.41
N HIS A 14 -6.44 -5.43 -0.65
CA HIS A 14 -5.94 -4.85 -1.90
C HIS A 14 -6.16 -3.34 -1.88
N TRP A 15 -5.06 -2.60 -1.81
CA TRP A 15 -5.08 -1.14 -1.73
C TRP A 15 -4.76 -0.55 -3.09
N VAL A 16 -5.53 0.45 -3.50
CA VAL A 16 -5.37 1.12 -4.80
C VAL A 16 -5.15 2.61 -4.54
N HIS A 17 -4.22 3.20 -5.24
CA HIS A 17 -3.84 4.59 -5.02
C HIS A 17 -4.97 5.54 -5.42
N SER A 18 -5.43 6.32 -4.47
CA SER A 18 -6.46 7.32 -4.70
C SER A 18 -5.76 8.66 -4.80
N HIS A 19 -5.09 8.90 -5.94
CA HIS A 19 -4.25 10.08 -6.10
C HIS A 19 -5.04 11.38 -6.00
N GLU A 20 -6.34 11.33 -6.23
CA GLU A 20 -7.19 12.51 -6.13
C GLU A 20 -7.25 13.05 -4.70
N GLU A 21 -6.94 12.20 -3.72
CA GLU A 21 -6.98 12.59 -2.32
C GLU A 21 -5.60 12.89 -1.75
N ASP A 22 -4.55 12.79 -2.56
CA ASP A 22 -3.20 13.06 -2.08
C ASP A 22 -3.06 14.53 -1.67
N THR A 23 -2.19 14.77 -0.71
CA THR A 23 -1.82 16.13 -0.34
C THR A 23 -0.35 16.33 -0.68
N ASP A 24 0.20 17.48 -0.29
CA ASP A 24 1.62 17.75 -0.54
C ASP A 24 2.52 16.77 0.19
N THR A 25 2.08 16.22 1.32
CA THR A 25 2.94 15.40 2.17
C THR A 25 2.46 13.98 2.33
N GLU A 26 1.25 13.66 1.86
CA GLU A 26 0.66 12.35 2.11
C GLU A 26 0.03 11.75 0.86
N MET A 27 0.08 10.44 0.77
CA MET A 27 -0.61 9.70 -0.28
C MET A 27 -1.73 8.90 0.34
N VAL A 28 -2.84 8.77 -0.37
CA VAL A 28 -4.02 8.07 0.10
C VAL A 28 -4.29 6.86 -0.76
N PHE A 29 -4.56 5.74 -0.10
CA PHE A 29 -4.95 4.51 -0.77
C PHE A 29 -6.32 4.09 -0.26
N ARG A 30 -7.11 3.52 -1.15
CA ARG A 30 -8.46 3.02 -0.81
C ARG A 30 -8.56 1.56 -1.22
N PRO A 31 -9.48 0.80 -0.60
CA PRO A 31 -9.68 -0.59 -1.02
C PRO A 31 -10.10 -0.67 -2.48
N ALA A 32 -9.81 -1.78 -3.11
CA ALA A 32 -10.14 -1.96 -4.52
C ALA A 32 -11.63 -1.80 -4.82
N SER A 33 -12.50 -2.00 -3.83
CA SER A 33 -13.93 -1.84 -4.02
C SER A 33 -14.40 -0.38 -3.98
N HIS A 34 -13.51 0.55 -3.66
CA HIS A 34 -13.86 1.96 -3.60
C HIS A 34 -14.29 2.46 -4.98
N PRO A 35 -15.34 3.30 -5.08
CA PRO A 35 -15.77 3.82 -6.39
C PRO A 35 -14.86 4.94 -6.87
N PHE A 36 -13.76 4.57 -7.48
CA PHE A 36 -12.79 5.56 -7.96
C PHE A 36 -13.30 6.30 -9.18
N PRO A 37 -12.94 7.58 -9.33
CA PRO A 37 -13.16 8.25 -10.60
C PRO A 37 -12.33 7.59 -11.69
N PRO A 38 -12.70 7.73 -12.96
CA PRO A 38 -11.91 7.14 -14.03
C PRO A 38 -10.49 7.68 -14.05
N ALA A 39 -9.54 6.80 -14.27
CA ALA A 39 -8.15 7.17 -14.37
C ALA A 39 -7.43 6.13 -15.22
N ARG A 40 -6.29 6.53 -15.81
CA ARG A 40 -5.54 5.67 -16.67
C ARG A 40 -4.67 4.77 -15.87
N GLY A 41 -5.18 3.84 -15.19
CA GLY A 41 -4.40 2.94 -14.36
C GLY A 41 -4.02 3.58 -13.04
N ARG A 42 -3.92 2.76 -12.04
CA ARG A 42 -3.54 3.21 -10.72
C ARG A 42 -2.56 2.23 -10.14
N ARG A 43 -1.60 2.72 -9.37
CA ARG A 43 -0.72 1.82 -8.64
C ARG A 43 -1.51 1.13 -7.55
N SER A 44 -1.15 -0.08 -7.24
CA SER A 44 -1.82 -0.82 -6.19
C SER A 44 -0.87 -1.76 -5.50
N PHE A 45 -1.26 -2.24 -4.34
CA PHE A 45 -0.57 -3.34 -3.70
C PHE A 45 -1.57 -4.15 -2.90
N GLU A 46 -1.39 -5.45 -2.91
CA GLU A 46 -2.23 -6.34 -2.14
C GLU A 46 -1.38 -6.94 -1.04
N LEU A 47 -1.81 -6.76 0.20
CA LEU A 47 -1.13 -7.29 1.36
C LEU A 47 -1.91 -8.51 1.81
N ARG A 48 -1.30 -9.68 1.71
CA ARG A 48 -1.98 -10.92 2.05
C ARG A 48 -1.54 -11.42 3.42
N ALA A 49 -2.42 -12.15 4.07
CA ALA A 49 -2.10 -12.76 5.32
C ALA A 49 -0.89 -13.66 5.10
N GLY A 50 -0.01 -13.74 6.05
CA GLY A 50 1.21 -14.53 5.89
C GLY A 50 2.38 -13.77 5.29
N GLY A 51 2.17 -12.50 4.96
CA GLY A 51 3.28 -11.67 4.51
C GLY A 51 3.52 -11.65 3.02
N GLN A 52 2.61 -12.18 2.22
CA GLN A 52 2.77 -12.14 0.76
C GLN A 52 2.32 -10.80 0.23
N LEU A 53 3.02 -10.30 -0.78
CA LEU A 53 2.76 -8.99 -1.38
C LEU A 53 2.61 -9.15 -2.88
N VAL A 54 1.62 -8.47 -3.45
CA VAL A 54 1.52 -8.33 -4.90
C VAL A 54 1.41 -6.85 -5.21
N GLU A 55 2.38 -6.29 -5.91
CA GLU A 55 2.34 -4.90 -6.30
C GLU A 55 1.89 -4.79 -7.73
N GLY A 56 0.97 -3.88 -8.02
CA GLY A 56 0.47 -3.64 -9.36
C GLY A 56 0.75 -2.22 -9.82
N ARG A 57 0.99 -2.05 -11.10
CA ARG A 57 1.18 -0.74 -11.69
C ARG A 57 0.78 -0.78 -13.15
N PRO A 58 0.47 0.37 -13.76
CA PRO A 58 0.15 0.39 -15.18
C PRO A 58 1.34 -0.08 -16.00
N GLY A 59 1.09 -0.95 -16.96
CA GLY A 59 2.12 -1.41 -17.87
C GLY A 59 2.17 -0.56 -19.12
N PRO A 60 3.19 -0.74 -19.93
CA PRO A 60 3.39 0.09 -21.14
C PRO A 60 2.39 -0.16 -22.25
N THR A 61 1.64 -1.27 -22.22
CA THR A 61 0.72 -1.60 -23.29
C THR A 61 -0.67 -1.86 -22.76
N ASP A 62 -1.14 -1.04 -21.87
CA ASP A 62 -2.46 -1.16 -21.26
C ASP A 62 -2.65 -2.43 -20.45
N ARG A 63 -1.62 -3.22 -20.30
CA ARG A 63 -1.71 -4.40 -19.46
C ARG A 63 -1.11 -4.09 -18.12
N PRO A 64 -1.82 -4.34 -17.03
CA PRO A 64 -1.24 -4.12 -15.73
C PRO A 64 -0.06 -5.05 -15.50
N GLN A 65 0.97 -4.57 -14.86
CA GLN A 65 2.12 -5.36 -14.48
C GLN A 65 2.04 -5.64 -13.00
N GLU A 66 2.40 -6.86 -12.61
CA GLU A 66 2.39 -7.24 -11.22
C GLU A 66 3.74 -7.79 -10.81
N ALA A 67 4.14 -7.53 -9.60
CA ALA A 67 5.37 -8.08 -9.04
C ALA A 67 5.05 -8.67 -7.67
N GLU A 68 5.59 -9.84 -7.40
CA GLU A 68 5.35 -10.51 -6.14
C GLU A 68 6.52 -10.33 -5.19
N GLY A 69 6.22 -10.34 -3.92
CA GLY A 69 7.25 -10.22 -2.90
C GLY A 69 6.65 -10.47 -1.53
N THR A 70 7.20 -9.81 -0.54
CA THR A 70 6.72 -9.94 0.83
C THR A 70 6.56 -8.55 1.46
N TRP A 71 5.78 -8.48 2.51
CA TRP A 71 5.60 -7.23 3.23
C TRP A 71 5.72 -7.46 4.72
N ARG A 72 6.08 -6.40 5.43
CA ARG A 72 6.17 -6.47 6.88
C ARG A 72 5.79 -5.12 7.47
N LEU A 73 5.07 -5.14 8.58
CA LEU A 73 4.78 -3.94 9.33
C LEU A 73 5.80 -3.83 10.45
N GLU A 74 6.59 -2.77 10.43
CA GLU A 74 7.60 -2.55 11.44
C GLU A 74 6.97 -1.95 12.69
N ALA A 75 7.68 -2.08 13.81
CA ALA A 75 7.16 -1.61 15.09
C ALA A 75 6.88 -0.10 15.10
N ASP A 76 7.60 0.66 14.30
CA ASP A 76 7.41 2.12 14.27
C ASP A 76 6.33 2.57 13.30
N GLY A 77 5.56 1.65 12.74
CA GLY A 77 4.49 2.01 11.81
C GLY A 77 4.94 2.12 10.37
N THR A 78 6.12 1.63 10.05
CA THR A 78 6.60 1.62 8.67
C THR A 78 6.21 0.33 8.00
N LEU A 79 5.64 0.43 6.80
CA LEU A 79 5.27 -0.70 6.00
C LEU A 79 6.42 -0.95 5.03
N ALA A 80 7.03 -2.10 5.09
CA ALA A 80 8.22 -2.43 4.27
C ALA A 80 7.87 -3.48 3.24
N PHE A 81 8.28 -3.24 2.00
CA PHE A 81 8.05 -4.14 0.86
C PHE A 81 9.37 -4.69 0.39
N PHE A 82 9.43 -6.01 0.22
CA PHE A 82 10.64 -6.71 -0.20
C PHE A 82 10.38 -7.47 -1.48
N ARG A 83 11.35 -7.51 -2.37
CA ARG A 83 11.27 -8.40 -3.52
C ARG A 83 11.54 -9.82 -3.02
N THR A 84 11.03 -10.79 -3.76
CA THR A 84 11.20 -12.17 -3.39
C THR A 84 12.68 -12.49 -3.19
N GLY A 85 13.01 -13.06 -2.05
CA GLY A 85 14.39 -13.48 -1.75
C GLY A 85 15.30 -12.39 -1.23
N GLU A 86 14.83 -11.16 -1.14
CA GLU A 86 15.67 -10.07 -0.64
C GLU A 86 15.39 -9.78 0.81
N THR A 87 16.41 -9.33 1.53
CA THR A 87 16.29 -8.99 2.95
C THR A 87 16.28 -7.50 3.20
N VAL A 88 16.52 -6.70 2.15
CA VAL A 88 16.49 -5.24 2.25
C VAL A 88 15.25 -4.76 1.51
N PRO A 89 14.41 -3.93 2.12
CA PRO A 89 13.19 -3.51 1.44
C PRO A 89 13.51 -2.62 0.24
N HIS A 90 12.78 -2.82 -0.84
CA HIS A 90 12.91 -1.95 -2.01
C HIS A 90 12.00 -0.73 -1.88
N ARG A 91 11.11 -0.73 -0.92
CA ARG A 91 10.19 0.38 -0.71
C ARG A 91 9.70 0.38 0.72
N THR A 92 9.58 1.54 1.32
CA THR A 92 9.00 1.68 2.64
C THR A 92 7.98 2.81 2.63
N LEU A 93 6.90 2.64 3.38
CA LEU A 93 5.85 3.64 3.49
C LEU A 93 5.57 3.86 4.96
N LYS A 94 5.69 5.11 5.40
CA LYS A 94 5.40 5.44 6.79
C LYS A 94 3.89 5.67 6.90
N ILE A 95 3.22 4.85 7.71
CA ILE A 95 1.78 4.94 7.85
C ILE A 95 1.43 6.10 8.76
N VAL A 96 0.56 6.97 8.29
CA VAL A 96 0.01 8.07 9.07
C VAL A 96 -1.28 7.61 9.74
N SER A 97 -2.14 6.93 8.99
CA SER A 97 -3.37 6.37 9.54
C SER A 97 -3.84 5.21 8.68
N ALA A 98 -4.56 4.30 9.27
CA ALA A 98 -5.09 3.15 8.54
C ALA A 98 -6.44 2.75 9.11
N THR A 99 -7.45 2.70 8.26
CA THR A 99 -8.76 2.16 8.60
C THR A 99 -9.13 1.17 7.51
N ARG A 100 -10.26 0.50 7.64
CA ARG A 100 -10.67 -0.46 6.61
C ARG A 100 -10.93 0.19 5.28
N ASP A 101 -11.24 1.50 5.28
CA ASP A 101 -11.58 2.21 4.05
C ASP A 101 -10.48 3.11 3.53
N ARG A 102 -9.45 3.36 4.30
CA ARG A 102 -8.49 4.39 3.90
C ARG A 102 -7.14 4.13 4.54
N LEU A 103 -6.11 4.15 3.73
CA LEU A 103 -4.73 4.07 4.21
C LEU A 103 -4.01 5.34 3.79
N VAL A 104 -3.44 6.05 4.74
CA VAL A 104 -2.69 7.27 4.47
C VAL A 104 -1.24 7.05 4.84
N VAL A 105 -0.35 7.32 3.91
CA VAL A 105 1.09 7.17 4.14
C VAL A 105 1.79 8.46 3.79
N ARG A 106 2.95 8.67 4.40
CA ARG A 106 3.69 9.90 4.18
C ARG A 106 4.48 9.82 2.89
N LYS A 107 4.46 10.88 2.10
CA LYS A 107 5.30 10.96 0.92
C LYS A 107 6.73 11.11 1.35
N ARG A 108 7.62 10.62 0.53
CA ARG A 108 9.02 10.83 0.80
C ARG A 108 9.37 12.27 0.61
N PRO A 109 10.26 12.81 1.42
CA PRO A 109 10.71 14.19 1.24
C PRO A 109 11.50 14.36 -0.04
#